data_ed1b0d621c37374a5add0211f5bfa364
#
_entry.id   ed1b0d621c37374a5add0211f5bfa364
#
_cell.length_a   1.000
_cell.length_b   1.000
_cell.length_c   1.000
_cell.angle_alpha   90.00
_cell.angle_beta   90.00
_cell.angle_gamma   90.00
#
_symmetry.space_group_name_H-M   'P 1'
#
loop_
_entity.id
_entity.type
_entity.pdbx_description
1 polymer ?
#
loop_
_entity_poly.entity_id
_entity_poly.type
_entity_poly.pdbx_seq_one_letter_code
_entity_poly.pdbx_strand_id
1 'polypeptide(L)'
;MIKVGIIGGAGYTAGELCRILLNHPDVELVFVNSSSNAGNKLTDVHEGLYGETDMTFTDQLTFDQVDVIYFCFGHGKSAEFLNEHTIPSHVKIIDLAQDFRLAAPGNDYVYGLPELNKEAIQKAQHVANPGCFATCIQLGLLPLAAKGWLQGAVAVNAITGSTGAGVKPGSTTHFSWRNNNMSIYKAFNHQHVPEICQSLKQLQADFTGPIDFIPYRGDFARGIFATLVVHMQPGYDAEAVKEAYRQYYQHAAFTHYVEKGIDMKQVVNTNKALVHVDCFEDKLLITSTIDNLLKGASGQAVQNMNLMFGLDETAGLKLKPSAF
;
A
#
# COMPACT_ATOMS: atom_id res chain seq x y z
N MET A 1 7.91 -23.37 -7.12
CA MET A 1 8.23 -21.93 -6.89
C MET A 1 7.40 -21.13 -7.88
N ILE A 2 6.82 -20.02 -7.45
CA ILE A 2 6.06 -19.08 -8.29
C ILE A 2 7.06 -18.23 -9.06
N LYS A 3 6.91 -18.19 -10.36
CA LYS A 3 7.77 -17.43 -11.26
C LYS A 3 7.24 -16.00 -11.44
N VAL A 4 8.08 -15.02 -11.16
CA VAL A 4 7.70 -13.61 -11.06
C VAL A 4 8.42 -12.75 -12.09
N GLY A 5 7.66 -11.88 -12.77
CA GLY A 5 8.18 -10.79 -13.59
C GLY A 5 7.85 -9.43 -12.96
N ILE A 6 8.76 -8.48 -13.09
CA ILE A 6 8.54 -7.09 -12.67
C ILE A 6 8.69 -6.17 -13.89
N ILE A 7 7.70 -5.32 -14.13
CA ILE A 7 7.73 -4.32 -15.20
C ILE A 7 7.74 -2.91 -14.61
N GLY A 8 8.61 -2.03 -15.12
CA GLY A 8 8.91 -0.72 -14.51
C GLY A 8 9.95 -0.83 -13.40
N GLY A 9 10.96 -1.65 -13.61
CA GLY A 9 11.91 -2.15 -12.61
C GLY A 9 12.83 -1.12 -11.93
N ALA A 10 12.95 0.11 -12.43
CA ALA A 10 13.91 1.10 -11.91
C ALA A 10 13.35 1.99 -10.79
N GLY A 11 12.09 1.83 -10.39
CA GLY A 11 11.44 2.63 -9.35
C GLY A 11 11.67 2.08 -7.93
N TYR A 12 11.37 2.89 -6.90
CA TYR A 12 11.48 2.47 -5.49
C TYR A 12 10.63 1.23 -5.18
N THR A 13 9.41 1.15 -5.70
CA THR A 13 8.53 0.00 -5.48
C THR A 13 9.10 -1.28 -6.08
N ALA A 14 9.71 -1.20 -7.26
CA ALA A 14 10.38 -2.33 -7.88
C ALA A 14 11.62 -2.77 -7.09
N GLY A 15 12.44 -1.83 -6.62
CA GLY A 15 13.58 -2.14 -5.75
C GLY A 15 13.16 -2.84 -4.45
N GLU A 16 12.06 -2.41 -3.83
CA GLU A 16 11.49 -3.08 -2.66
C GLU A 16 10.93 -4.48 -2.99
N LEU A 17 10.28 -4.64 -4.16
CA LEU A 17 9.87 -5.97 -4.62
C LEU A 17 11.06 -6.90 -4.81
N CYS A 18 12.11 -6.45 -5.49
CA CYS A 18 13.33 -7.25 -5.66
C CYS A 18 13.91 -7.67 -4.30
N ARG A 19 14.04 -6.73 -3.36
CA ARG A 19 14.55 -6.99 -2.00
C ARG A 19 13.76 -8.05 -1.25
N ILE A 20 12.43 -8.08 -1.42
CA ILE A 20 11.57 -9.06 -0.77
C ILE A 20 11.58 -10.39 -1.51
N LEU A 21 11.42 -10.36 -2.85
CA LEU A 21 11.22 -11.56 -3.66
C LEU A 21 12.48 -12.39 -3.80
N LEU A 22 13.67 -11.80 -3.82
CA LEU A 22 14.95 -12.52 -3.81
C LEU A 22 15.13 -13.42 -2.56
N ASN A 23 14.51 -13.05 -1.45
CA ASN A 23 14.54 -13.79 -0.19
C ASN A 23 13.22 -14.52 0.13
N HIS A 24 12.30 -14.59 -0.81
CA HIS A 24 11.02 -15.26 -0.62
C HIS A 24 11.16 -16.77 -0.84
N PRO A 25 10.73 -17.64 0.11
CA PRO A 25 11.00 -19.07 0.05
C PRO A 25 10.34 -19.80 -1.13
N ASP A 26 9.23 -19.27 -1.64
CA ASP A 26 8.41 -19.93 -2.65
C ASP A 26 8.42 -19.22 -4.02
N VAL A 27 9.36 -18.27 -4.24
CA VAL A 27 9.41 -17.42 -5.43
C VAL A 27 10.73 -17.58 -6.18
N GLU A 28 10.64 -17.50 -7.51
CA GLU A 28 11.75 -17.30 -8.44
C GLU A 28 11.53 -15.99 -9.21
N LEU A 29 12.41 -15.01 -9.04
CA LEU A 29 12.39 -13.78 -9.83
C LEU A 29 13.02 -14.07 -11.20
N VAL A 30 12.19 -14.06 -12.26
CA VAL A 30 12.60 -14.48 -13.61
C VAL A 30 13.15 -13.29 -14.39
N PHE A 31 12.46 -12.15 -14.38
CA PHE A 31 12.93 -10.94 -15.05
C PHE A 31 12.52 -9.66 -14.32
N VAL A 32 13.33 -8.61 -14.50
CA VAL A 32 13.03 -7.25 -14.10
C VAL A 32 13.17 -6.36 -15.33
N ASN A 33 12.05 -5.88 -15.86
CA ASN A 33 12.02 -5.07 -17.07
C ASN A 33 12.27 -3.58 -16.77
N SER A 34 13.20 -2.99 -17.52
CA SER A 34 13.41 -1.54 -17.58
C SER A 34 14.07 -1.19 -18.91
N SER A 35 13.34 -0.57 -19.83
CA SER A 35 13.87 -0.21 -21.15
C SER A 35 15.08 0.74 -21.07
N SER A 36 15.08 1.67 -20.11
CA SER A 36 16.17 2.65 -19.93
C SER A 36 17.43 2.06 -19.27
N ASN A 37 17.33 0.86 -18.66
CA ASN A 37 18.43 0.22 -17.95
C ASN A 37 18.75 -1.19 -18.48
N ALA A 38 18.18 -1.58 -19.61
CA ALA A 38 18.41 -2.92 -20.19
C ALA A 38 19.90 -3.22 -20.36
N GLY A 39 20.33 -4.38 -19.85
CA GLY A 39 21.72 -4.82 -19.81
C GLY A 39 22.55 -4.35 -18.59
N ASN A 40 22.09 -3.35 -17.84
CA ASN A 40 22.72 -2.94 -16.58
C ASN A 40 22.38 -3.93 -15.46
N LYS A 41 23.25 -4.11 -14.46
CA LYS A 41 22.93 -4.90 -13.28
C LYS A 41 21.83 -4.24 -12.46
N LEU A 42 21.01 -5.05 -11.77
CA LEU A 42 20.01 -4.52 -10.82
C LEU A 42 20.68 -3.65 -9.76
N THR A 43 21.89 -4.04 -9.34
CA THR A 43 22.70 -3.31 -8.34
C THR A 43 23.19 -1.94 -8.80
N ASP A 44 23.20 -1.65 -10.11
CA ASP A 44 23.57 -0.31 -10.61
C ASP A 44 22.48 0.74 -10.35
N VAL A 45 21.23 0.29 -10.07
CA VAL A 45 20.09 1.14 -9.76
C VAL A 45 19.62 0.93 -8.31
N HIS A 46 19.62 -0.31 -7.86
CA HIS A 46 19.21 -0.75 -6.52
C HIS A 46 20.43 -1.21 -5.73
N GLU A 47 21.29 -0.27 -5.36
CA GLU A 47 22.60 -0.53 -4.71
C GLU A 47 22.48 -1.37 -3.41
N GLY A 48 21.35 -1.32 -2.72
CA GLY A 48 21.09 -2.14 -1.54
C GLY A 48 21.03 -3.66 -1.81
N LEU A 49 21.07 -4.09 -3.10
CA LEU A 49 21.08 -5.49 -3.51
C LEU A 49 22.49 -6.05 -3.80
N TYR A 50 23.55 -5.30 -3.50
CA TYR A 50 24.92 -5.81 -3.61
C TYR A 50 25.12 -7.09 -2.79
N GLY A 51 25.59 -8.15 -3.46
CA GLY A 51 25.78 -9.46 -2.86
C GLY A 51 24.54 -10.36 -2.82
N GLU A 52 23.36 -9.84 -3.19
CA GLU A 52 22.10 -10.60 -3.20
C GLU A 52 21.77 -11.18 -4.58
N THR A 53 22.23 -10.53 -5.67
CA THR A 53 21.93 -10.96 -7.03
C THR A 53 22.91 -10.41 -8.05
N ASP A 54 23.14 -11.19 -9.14
CA ASP A 54 23.84 -10.76 -10.36
C ASP A 54 22.90 -10.51 -11.53
N MET A 55 21.56 -10.48 -11.31
CA MET A 55 20.59 -10.23 -12.36
C MET A 55 20.80 -8.88 -13.02
N THR A 56 20.46 -8.82 -14.32
CA THR A 56 20.43 -7.58 -15.11
C THR A 56 19.00 -7.21 -15.48
N PHE A 57 18.78 -5.90 -15.67
CA PHE A 57 17.54 -5.45 -16.31
C PHE A 57 17.45 -5.96 -17.74
N THR A 58 16.23 -6.19 -18.20
CA THR A 58 15.95 -6.61 -19.58
C THR A 58 14.88 -5.70 -20.21
N ASP A 59 14.92 -5.56 -21.53
CA ASP A 59 13.83 -5.02 -22.34
C ASP A 59 12.91 -6.13 -22.88
N GLN A 60 13.28 -7.40 -22.71
CA GLN A 60 12.50 -8.54 -23.13
C GLN A 60 11.37 -8.84 -22.17
N LEU A 61 10.17 -9.07 -22.70
CA LEU A 61 8.94 -9.37 -21.94
C LEU A 61 8.59 -10.85 -22.15
N THR A 62 9.11 -11.72 -21.29
CA THR A 62 8.94 -13.18 -21.38
C THR A 62 7.72 -13.64 -20.57
N PHE A 63 6.51 -13.20 -20.97
CA PHE A 63 5.27 -13.49 -20.28
C PHE A 63 4.97 -14.99 -20.11
N ASP A 64 5.32 -15.82 -21.07
CA ASP A 64 5.10 -17.28 -21.00
C ASP A 64 5.95 -18.00 -19.96
N GLN A 65 6.95 -17.31 -19.39
CA GLN A 65 7.87 -17.88 -18.41
C GLN A 65 7.50 -17.56 -16.96
N VAL A 66 6.42 -16.79 -16.73
CA VAL A 66 6.04 -16.31 -15.39
C VAL A 66 4.62 -16.69 -15.03
N ASP A 67 4.34 -16.81 -13.74
CA ASP A 67 3.03 -17.06 -13.18
C ASP A 67 2.31 -15.76 -12.77
N VAL A 68 3.11 -14.72 -12.44
CA VAL A 68 2.61 -13.40 -12.03
C VAL A 68 3.53 -12.27 -12.48
N ILE A 69 2.92 -11.13 -12.79
CA ILE A 69 3.63 -9.90 -13.16
C ILE A 69 3.22 -8.78 -12.20
N TYR A 70 4.22 -8.06 -11.71
CA TYR A 70 4.00 -6.80 -11.00
C TYR A 70 4.17 -5.62 -11.95
N PHE A 71 3.16 -4.75 -12.00
CA PHE A 71 3.25 -3.48 -12.68
C PHE A 71 3.71 -2.39 -11.71
N CYS A 72 4.93 -1.89 -11.90
CA CYS A 72 5.53 -0.80 -11.14
C CYS A 72 5.60 0.49 -11.97
N PHE A 73 4.59 0.72 -12.78
CA PHE A 73 4.49 1.91 -13.62
C PHE A 73 4.15 3.19 -12.84
N GLY A 74 4.38 4.33 -13.47
CA GLY A 74 3.70 5.57 -13.09
C GLY A 74 2.21 5.52 -13.44
N HIS A 75 1.43 6.32 -12.72
CA HIS A 75 -0.03 6.38 -12.93
C HIS A 75 -0.41 6.69 -14.39
N GLY A 76 -1.43 6.02 -14.90
CA GLY A 76 -1.92 6.11 -16.26
C GLY A 76 -1.19 5.19 -17.27
N LYS A 77 -0.15 4.48 -16.85
CA LYS A 77 0.69 3.68 -17.74
C LYS A 77 0.34 2.20 -17.79
N SER A 78 -0.35 1.67 -16.79
CA SER A 78 -0.76 0.25 -16.78
C SER A 78 -1.79 -0.04 -17.86
N ALA A 79 -2.79 0.82 -18.02
CA ALA A 79 -3.80 0.71 -19.05
C ALA A 79 -3.21 0.87 -20.47
N GLU A 80 -2.28 1.82 -20.65
CA GLU A 80 -1.56 2.01 -21.92
C GLU A 80 -0.78 0.74 -22.29
N PHE A 81 -0.04 0.17 -21.34
CA PHE A 81 0.73 -1.05 -21.55
C PHE A 81 -0.14 -2.25 -21.94
N LEU A 82 -1.30 -2.43 -21.30
CA LEU A 82 -2.23 -3.52 -21.62
C LEU A 82 -2.92 -3.37 -22.98
N ASN A 83 -3.01 -2.14 -23.51
CA ASN A 83 -3.48 -1.92 -24.90
C ASN A 83 -2.44 -2.34 -25.94
N GLU A 84 -1.15 -2.29 -25.59
CA GLU A 84 -0.05 -2.60 -26.51
C GLU A 84 0.42 -4.07 -26.41
N HIS A 85 0.14 -4.75 -25.29
CA HIS A 85 0.65 -6.08 -25.00
C HIS A 85 -0.45 -7.02 -24.55
N THR A 86 -0.48 -8.22 -25.13
CA THR A 86 -1.38 -9.29 -24.70
C THR A 86 -0.68 -10.14 -23.63
N ILE A 87 -1.22 -10.17 -22.41
CA ILE A 87 -0.74 -11.03 -21.33
C ILE A 87 -1.47 -12.38 -21.44
N PRO A 88 -0.76 -13.52 -21.41
CA PRO A 88 -1.40 -14.83 -21.38
C PRO A 88 -2.35 -15.00 -20.19
N SER A 89 -3.49 -15.63 -20.41
CA SER A 89 -4.57 -15.73 -19.40
C SER A 89 -4.19 -16.50 -18.13
N HIS A 90 -3.11 -17.32 -18.17
CA HIS A 90 -2.60 -17.99 -16.97
C HIS A 90 -1.78 -17.08 -16.07
N VAL A 91 -1.28 -15.94 -16.58
CA VAL A 91 -0.43 -15.02 -15.84
C VAL A 91 -1.28 -14.07 -15.02
N LYS A 92 -1.11 -14.08 -13.71
CA LYS A 92 -1.76 -13.15 -12.80
C LYS A 92 -1.10 -11.77 -12.86
N ILE A 93 -1.87 -10.71 -12.55
CA ILE A 93 -1.36 -9.33 -12.57
C ILE A 93 -1.60 -8.67 -11.21
N ILE A 94 -0.57 -8.00 -10.69
CA ILE A 94 -0.68 -7.12 -9.52
C ILE A 94 -0.19 -5.73 -9.94
N ASP A 95 -1.11 -4.79 -10.02
CA ASP A 95 -0.83 -3.42 -10.46
C ASP A 95 -0.65 -2.47 -9.26
N LEU A 96 0.50 -1.83 -9.16
CA LEU A 96 0.80 -0.84 -8.13
C LEU A 96 0.41 0.60 -8.55
N ALA A 97 0.03 0.82 -9.83
CA ALA A 97 -0.48 2.10 -10.30
C ALA A 97 -1.93 2.35 -9.82
N GLN A 98 -2.48 3.51 -10.15
CA GLN A 98 -3.85 3.86 -9.73
C GLN A 98 -4.93 3.42 -10.71
N ASP A 99 -4.54 2.94 -11.89
CA ASP A 99 -5.38 2.82 -13.08
C ASP A 99 -6.63 1.96 -12.86
N PHE A 100 -6.50 0.89 -12.08
CA PHE A 100 -7.55 -0.11 -11.88
C PHE A 100 -8.11 -0.18 -10.45
N ARG A 101 -7.77 0.78 -9.57
CA ARG A 101 -8.18 0.75 -8.16
C ARG A 101 -9.66 1.02 -7.94
N LEU A 102 -10.28 1.81 -8.81
CA LEU A 102 -11.70 2.14 -8.70
C LEU A 102 -12.54 1.18 -9.52
N ALA A 103 -13.64 0.71 -8.93
CA ALA A 103 -14.61 -0.11 -9.62
C ALA A 103 -15.23 0.67 -10.79
N ALA A 104 -15.23 0.07 -11.98
CA ALA A 104 -15.78 0.63 -13.18
C ALA A 104 -16.27 -0.50 -14.11
N PRO A 105 -17.21 -0.25 -15.04
CA PRO A 105 -17.59 -1.23 -16.03
C PRO A 105 -16.37 -1.72 -16.83
N GLY A 106 -16.19 -3.04 -16.90
CA GLY A 106 -15.07 -3.68 -17.59
C GLY A 106 -13.75 -3.75 -16.80
N ASN A 107 -13.69 -3.20 -15.59
CA ASN A 107 -12.57 -3.38 -14.68
C ASN A 107 -12.78 -4.63 -13.82
N ASP A 108 -11.99 -5.67 -14.05
CA ASP A 108 -12.04 -6.95 -13.32
C ASP A 108 -11.01 -7.06 -12.18
N TYR A 109 -10.25 -5.97 -11.95
CA TYR A 109 -9.27 -5.94 -10.88
C TYR A 109 -9.91 -5.90 -9.50
N VAL A 110 -9.52 -6.81 -8.63
CA VAL A 110 -9.90 -6.78 -7.21
C VAL A 110 -9.05 -5.73 -6.48
N TYR A 111 -9.70 -4.87 -5.71
CA TYR A 111 -8.98 -3.91 -4.87
C TYR A 111 -8.23 -4.63 -3.74
N GLY A 112 -6.91 -4.58 -3.80
CA GLY A 112 -5.96 -5.43 -3.08
C GLY A 112 -5.68 -4.98 -1.64
N LEU A 113 -6.72 -4.70 -0.84
CA LEU A 113 -6.60 -4.47 0.60
C LEU A 113 -7.01 -5.75 1.35
N PRO A 114 -6.04 -6.56 1.87
CA PRO A 114 -6.34 -7.87 2.46
C PRO A 114 -7.31 -7.80 3.64
N GLU A 115 -7.23 -6.75 4.46
CA GLU A 115 -8.10 -6.55 5.63
C GLU A 115 -9.57 -6.30 5.26
N LEU A 116 -9.85 -6.01 3.99
CA LEU A 116 -11.20 -5.79 3.46
C LEU A 116 -11.65 -6.91 2.51
N ASN A 117 -10.75 -7.37 1.63
CA ASN A 117 -11.10 -8.16 0.45
C ASN A 117 -10.38 -9.52 0.37
N LYS A 118 -9.91 -10.09 1.49
CA LYS A 118 -9.07 -11.29 1.51
C LYS A 118 -9.59 -12.42 0.62
N GLU A 119 -10.86 -12.80 0.76
CA GLU A 119 -11.46 -13.90 -0.01
C GLU A 119 -11.55 -13.60 -1.52
N ALA A 120 -11.80 -12.34 -1.88
CA ALA A 120 -11.83 -11.92 -3.28
C ALA A 120 -10.42 -11.95 -3.88
N ILE A 121 -9.40 -11.49 -3.14
CA ILE A 121 -7.99 -11.53 -3.56
C ILE A 121 -7.52 -12.97 -3.80
N GLN A 122 -7.90 -13.90 -2.93
CA GLN A 122 -7.54 -15.33 -3.10
C GLN A 122 -8.04 -15.93 -4.42
N LYS A 123 -9.14 -15.41 -4.96
CA LYS A 123 -9.76 -15.89 -6.21
C LYS A 123 -9.41 -15.03 -7.42
N ALA A 124 -8.70 -13.92 -7.22
CA ALA A 124 -8.45 -12.94 -8.25
C ALA A 124 -7.43 -13.44 -9.30
N GLN A 125 -7.67 -13.04 -10.54
CA GLN A 125 -6.67 -13.08 -11.61
C GLN A 125 -5.88 -11.77 -11.66
N HIS A 126 -6.54 -10.64 -11.37
CA HIS A 126 -5.95 -9.31 -11.38
C HIS A 126 -6.22 -8.60 -10.04
N VAL A 127 -5.19 -7.97 -9.49
CA VAL A 127 -5.28 -7.20 -8.23
C VAL A 127 -4.73 -5.79 -8.44
N ALA A 128 -5.53 -4.78 -8.09
CA ALA A 128 -5.09 -3.40 -8.02
C ALA A 128 -4.63 -3.08 -6.59
N ASN A 129 -3.33 -2.95 -6.40
CA ASN A 129 -2.74 -2.69 -5.10
C ASN A 129 -3.04 -1.26 -4.62
N PRO A 130 -3.56 -1.05 -3.40
CA PRO A 130 -3.97 0.25 -2.88
C PRO A 130 -2.86 1.30 -2.86
N GLY A 131 -3.25 2.58 -2.89
CA GLY A 131 -2.35 3.68 -2.63
C GLY A 131 -1.92 3.73 -1.16
N CYS A 132 -0.71 4.24 -0.90
CA CYS A 132 -0.11 4.20 0.44
C CYS A 132 -0.92 4.96 1.50
N PHE A 133 -1.36 6.19 1.21
CA PHE A 133 -2.25 6.92 2.12
C PHE A 133 -3.62 6.26 2.23
N ALA A 134 -4.16 5.74 1.11
CA ALA A 134 -5.43 5.05 1.13
C ALA A 134 -5.37 3.84 2.08
N THR A 135 -4.33 3.02 1.99
CA THR A 135 -4.09 1.90 2.93
C THR A 135 -4.09 2.39 4.37
N CYS A 136 -3.25 3.39 4.69
CA CYS A 136 -3.09 3.87 6.06
C CYS A 136 -4.40 4.41 6.65
N ILE A 137 -5.14 5.20 5.89
CA ILE A 137 -6.39 5.85 6.32
C ILE A 137 -7.51 4.83 6.45
N GLN A 138 -7.66 3.95 5.46
CA GLN A 138 -8.69 2.90 5.48
C GLN A 138 -8.52 2.00 6.70
N LEU A 139 -7.30 1.55 6.99
CA LEU A 139 -7.04 0.72 8.19
C LEU A 139 -7.44 1.44 9.49
N GLY A 140 -7.41 2.76 9.54
CA GLY A 140 -7.98 3.52 10.66
C GLY A 140 -9.51 3.51 10.72
N LEU A 141 -10.22 3.38 9.59
CA LEU A 141 -11.67 3.59 9.49
C LEU A 141 -12.50 2.32 9.29
N LEU A 142 -11.91 1.24 8.74
CA LEU A 142 -12.66 0.01 8.42
C LEU A 142 -13.44 -0.57 9.61
N PRO A 143 -12.91 -0.64 10.86
CA PRO A 143 -13.68 -1.19 11.98
C PRO A 143 -14.95 -0.37 12.29
N LEU A 144 -14.88 0.95 12.17
CA LEU A 144 -16.05 1.83 12.38
C LEU A 144 -17.07 1.69 11.25
N ALA A 145 -16.60 1.63 10.00
CA ALA A 145 -17.47 1.41 8.84
C ALA A 145 -18.18 0.05 8.92
N ALA A 146 -17.47 -1.00 9.33
CA ALA A 146 -18.05 -2.34 9.52
C ALA A 146 -19.15 -2.39 10.59
N LYS A 147 -19.13 -1.46 11.55
CA LYS A 147 -20.17 -1.31 12.58
C LYS A 147 -21.28 -0.30 12.20
N GLY A 148 -21.15 0.39 11.05
CA GLY A 148 -22.08 1.44 10.66
C GLY A 148 -21.97 2.71 11.51
N TRP A 149 -20.81 2.98 12.10
CA TRP A 149 -20.62 4.07 13.06
C TRP A 149 -20.02 5.35 12.48
N LEU A 150 -19.65 5.35 11.21
CA LEU A 150 -19.17 6.57 10.57
C LEU A 150 -20.33 7.53 10.30
N GLN A 151 -20.19 8.78 10.77
CA GLN A 151 -21.18 9.83 10.61
C GLN A 151 -20.49 11.16 10.29
N GLY A 152 -21.10 11.94 9.40
CA GLY A 152 -20.58 13.26 9.04
C GLY A 152 -19.19 13.24 8.42
N ALA A 153 -18.48 14.35 8.52
CA ALA A 153 -17.13 14.51 7.98
C ALA A 153 -16.09 13.79 8.83
N VAL A 154 -15.10 13.18 8.17
CA VAL A 154 -13.91 12.64 8.81
C VAL A 154 -12.71 13.52 8.46
N ALA A 155 -12.16 14.22 9.46
CA ALA A 155 -10.96 15.03 9.27
C ALA A 155 -9.71 14.15 9.34
N VAL A 156 -8.88 14.23 8.31
CA VAL A 156 -7.68 13.39 8.19
C VAL A 156 -6.45 14.26 7.94
N ASN A 157 -5.47 14.16 8.82
CA ASN A 157 -4.13 14.72 8.62
C ASN A 157 -3.14 13.57 8.54
N ALA A 158 -2.37 13.48 7.46
CA ALA A 158 -1.37 12.42 7.33
C ALA A 158 -0.07 12.93 6.73
N ILE A 159 1.03 12.60 7.40
CA ILE A 159 2.38 12.93 6.96
C ILE A 159 3.04 11.70 6.33
N THR A 160 3.70 11.89 5.17
CA THR A 160 4.47 10.84 4.50
C THR A 160 5.91 11.24 4.26
N GLY A 161 6.78 10.23 4.15
CA GLY A 161 8.16 10.40 3.72
C GLY A 161 8.31 10.82 2.26
N SER A 162 9.49 11.31 1.91
CA SER A 162 9.81 11.84 0.57
C SER A 162 9.78 10.77 -0.53
N THR A 163 10.02 9.50 -0.21
CA THR A 163 9.99 8.39 -1.19
C THR A 163 8.62 8.19 -1.84
N GLY A 164 7.54 8.66 -1.22
CA GLY A 164 6.20 8.67 -1.82
C GLY A 164 6.07 9.53 -3.09
N ALA A 165 7.06 10.38 -3.40
CA ALA A 165 7.12 11.15 -4.63
C ALA A 165 7.77 10.41 -5.81
N GLY A 166 8.36 9.23 -5.57
CA GLY A 166 9.10 8.47 -6.57
C GLY A 166 10.55 8.93 -6.75
N VAL A 167 11.26 8.26 -7.67
CA VAL A 167 12.71 8.44 -7.88
C VAL A 167 13.03 9.76 -8.57
N LYS A 168 12.15 10.26 -9.47
CA LYS A 168 12.45 11.47 -10.25
C LYS A 168 12.59 12.69 -9.34
N PRO A 169 13.75 13.40 -9.37
CA PRO A 169 13.94 14.62 -8.60
C PRO A 169 12.91 15.69 -8.98
N GLY A 170 12.43 16.41 -7.98
CA GLY A 170 11.53 17.54 -8.16
C GLY A 170 11.91 18.68 -7.21
N SER A 171 11.43 19.89 -7.48
CA SER A 171 11.74 21.07 -6.66
C SER A 171 11.42 20.85 -5.17
N THR A 172 10.32 20.17 -4.85
CA THR A 172 9.89 19.92 -3.47
C THR A 172 10.50 18.66 -2.83
N THR A 173 11.29 17.89 -3.59
CA THR A 173 12.05 16.74 -3.08
C THR A 173 13.55 16.99 -3.08
N HIS A 174 13.99 18.15 -3.60
CA HIS A 174 15.38 18.58 -3.56
C HIS A 174 15.84 18.74 -2.10
N PHE A 175 17.07 18.30 -1.79
CA PHE A 175 17.57 18.26 -0.41
C PHE A 175 17.44 19.62 0.30
N SER A 176 17.92 20.70 -0.29
CA SER A 176 17.88 22.05 0.33
C SER A 176 16.46 22.56 0.58
N TRP A 177 15.47 22.09 -0.18
CA TRP A 177 14.08 22.45 0.03
C TRP A 177 13.41 21.56 1.07
N ARG A 178 13.72 20.26 1.09
CA ARG A 178 13.07 19.26 1.94
C ARG A 178 13.67 19.16 3.34
N ASN A 179 14.97 19.38 3.48
CA ASN A 179 15.66 19.25 4.77
C ASN A 179 15.11 20.26 5.78
N ASN A 180 14.79 19.81 6.99
CA ASN A 180 14.15 20.59 8.07
C ASN A 180 12.85 21.31 7.63
N ASN A 181 12.10 20.75 6.70
CA ASN A 181 10.90 21.37 6.13
C ASN A 181 9.75 20.37 5.97
N MET A 182 8.54 20.84 6.22
CA MET A 182 7.29 20.12 6.00
C MET A 182 6.34 20.96 5.16
N SER A 183 5.61 20.33 4.27
CA SER A 183 4.66 21.05 3.39
C SER A 183 3.40 20.25 3.11
N ILE A 184 2.30 20.97 2.95
CA ILE A 184 1.02 20.43 2.47
C ILE A 184 1.07 20.30 0.95
N TYR A 185 0.36 19.30 0.41
CA TYR A 185 0.12 19.18 -1.04
C TYR A 185 -1.24 18.52 -1.30
N LYS A 186 -1.91 18.91 -2.38
CA LYS A 186 -3.21 18.35 -2.81
C LYS A 186 -4.27 18.21 -1.70
N ALA A 187 -4.33 19.17 -0.77
CA ALA A 187 -5.35 19.16 0.28
C ALA A 187 -6.75 19.07 -0.34
N PHE A 188 -7.62 18.22 0.22
CA PHE A 188 -8.99 17.92 -0.21
C PHE A 188 -9.15 17.37 -1.64
N ASN A 189 -8.06 17.27 -2.41
CA ASN A 189 -8.06 16.83 -3.81
C ASN A 189 -7.00 15.76 -4.08
N HIS A 190 -6.74 14.90 -3.11
CA HIS A 190 -5.77 13.81 -3.27
C HIS A 190 -6.42 12.62 -3.97
N GLN A 191 -5.68 12.01 -4.93
CA GLN A 191 -6.16 10.88 -5.75
C GLN A 191 -6.53 9.63 -4.94
N HIS A 192 -6.14 9.52 -3.67
CA HIS A 192 -6.52 8.40 -2.80
C HIS A 192 -7.89 8.56 -2.14
N VAL A 193 -8.51 9.75 -2.13
CA VAL A 193 -9.82 9.95 -1.51
C VAL A 193 -10.92 9.07 -2.14
N PRO A 194 -11.03 8.95 -3.46
CA PRO A 194 -11.98 8.03 -4.08
C PRO A 194 -11.81 6.57 -3.67
N GLU A 195 -10.56 6.07 -3.52
CA GLU A 195 -10.28 4.71 -3.04
C GLU A 195 -10.82 4.50 -1.62
N ILE A 196 -10.57 5.49 -0.73
CA ILE A 196 -11.04 5.45 0.66
C ILE A 196 -12.56 5.41 0.69
N CYS A 197 -13.22 6.32 -0.03
CA CYS A 197 -14.68 6.38 -0.08
C CYS A 197 -15.30 5.09 -0.62
N GLN A 198 -14.71 4.49 -1.66
CA GLN A 198 -15.17 3.21 -2.22
C GLN A 198 -15.16 2.10 -1.17
N SER A 199 -14.05 1.95 -0.45
CA SER A 199 -13.89 0.91 0.58
C SER A 199 -14.81 1.11 1.78
N LEU A 200 -14.99 2.35 2.23
CA LEU A 200 -15.91 2.64 3.33
C LEU A 200 -17.35 2.34 2.94
N LYS A 201 -17.77 2.70 1.72
CA LYS A 201 -19.10 2.40 1.20
C LYS A 201 -19.34 0.91 0.97
N GLN A 202 -18.33 0.11 0.75
CA GLN A 202 -18.45 -1.35 0.68
C GLN A 202 -18.92 -1.93 2.01
N LEU A 203 -18.52 -1.34 3.15
CA LEU A 203 -18.91 -1.79 4.50
C LEU A 203 -20.11 -1.02 5.05
N GLN A 204 -20.22 0.26 4.76
CA GLN A 204 -21.28 1.15 5.21
C GLN A 204 -21.84 1.94 4.01
N ALA A 205 -22.83 1.35 3.34
CA ALA A 205 -23.35 1.86 2.07
C ALA A 205 -24.01 3.25 2.18
N ASP A 206 -24.54 3.58 3.34
CA ASP A 206 -25.19 4.86 3.66
C ASP A 206 -24.20 5.96 4.11
N PHE A 207 -22.91 5.65 4.25
CA PHE A 207 -21.91 6.66 4.57
C PHE A 207 -21.70 7.62 3.40
N THR A 208 -22.03 8.88 3.60
CA THR A 208 -21.91 9.98 2.62
C THR A 208 -21.04 11.13 3.11
N GLY A 209 -20.46 11.01 4.31
CA GLY A 209 -19.61 12.04 4.89
C GLY A 209 -18.34 12.28 4.06
N PRO A 210 -17.89 13.53 3.93
CA PRO A 210 -16.63 13.82 3.25
C PRO A 210 -15.43 13.32 4.04
N ILE A 211 -14.38 12.96 3.33
CA ILE A 211 -13.05 12.70 3.87
C ILE A 211 -12.19 13.95 3.66
N ASP A 212 -12.10 14.76 4.70
CA ASP A 212 -11.37 16.03 4.67
C ASP A 212 -9.87 15.76 4.87
N PHE A 213 -9.22 15.33 3.79
CA PHE A 213 -7.85 14.86 3.80
C PHE A 213 -6.84 15.97 3.50
N ILE A 214 -5.92 16.21 4.44
CA ILE A 214 -4.77 17.11 4.30
C ILE A 214 -3.48 16.29 4.36
N PRO A 215 -2.87 15.99 3.21
CA PRO A 215 -1.59 15.30 3.18
C PRO A 215 -0.40 16.25 3.39
N TYR A 216 0.57 15.79 4.17
CA TYR A 216 1.84 16.48 4.38
C TYR A 216 2.99 15.62 3.84
N ARG A 217 4.05 16.27 3.37
CA ARG A 217 5.32 15.63 3.10
C ARG A 217 6.33 16.11 4.14
N GLY A 218 6.88 15.13 4.89
CA GLY A 218 7.82 15.39 5.98
C GLY A 218 9.27 15.32 5.55
N ASP A 219 10.16 15.66 6.48
CA ASP A 219 11.61 15.61 6.34
C ASP A 219 12.15 14.24 6.81
N PHE A 220 11.68 13.19 6.17
CA PHE A 220 12.16 11.82 6.35
C PHE A 220 11.89 11.00 5.08
N ALA A 221 12.59 9.87 4.93
CA ALA A 221 12.52 9.09 3.70
C ALA A 221 11.26 8.23 3.63
N ARG A 222 10.92 7.48 4.69
CA ARG A 222 9.91 6.43 4.69
C ARG A 222 8.95 6.55 5.87
N GLY A 223 7.73 6.07 5.67
CA GLY A 223 6.68 6.00 6.67
C GLY A 223 5.50 6.91 6.36
N ILE A 224 4.34 6.53 6.88
CA ILE A 224 3.13 7.35 6.97
C ILE A 224 2.64 7.32 8.41
N PHE A 225 2.33 8.50 8.92
CA PHE A 225 1.64 8.69 10.19
C PHE A 225 0.37 9.50 9.92
N ALA A 226 -0.79 8.88 10.17
CA ALA A 226 -2.09 9.49 9.95
C ALA A 226 -2.84 9.66 11.26
N THR A 227 -3.47 10.82 11.43
CA THR A 227 -4.45 11.10 12.49
C THR A 227 -5.81 11.37 11.86
N LEU A 228 -6.84 10.72 12.39
CA LEU A 228 -8.20 10.83 11.90
C LEU A 228 -9.11 11.21 13.07
N VAL A 229 -9.93 12.24 12.85
CA VAL A 229 -10.94 12.66 13.84
C VAL A 229 -12.31 12.24 13.32
N VAL A 230 -12.98 11.40 14.10
CA VAL A 230 -14.34 10.91 13.82
C VAL A 230 -15.26 11.41 14.94
N HIS A 231 -16.36 12.05 14.56
CA HIS A 231 -17.38 12.46 15.52
C HIS A 231 -18.30 11.29 15.85
N MET A 232 -18.62 11.14 17.12
CA MET A 232 -19.48 10.10 17.66
C MET A 232 -20.74 10.72 18.27
N GLN A 233 -21.81 9.95 18.37
CA GLN A 233 -22.98 10.38 19.13
C GLN A 233 -22.63 10.50 20.63
N PRO A 234 -23.14 11.53 21.32
CA PRO A 234 -22.91 11.68 22.76
C PRO A 234 -23.31 10.41 23.54
N GLY A 235 -22.46 9.99 24.46
CA GLY A 235 -22.69 8.80 25.26
C GLY A 235 -22.39 7.48 24.59
N TYR A 236 -21.64 7.45 23.47
CA TYR A 236 -21.15 6.21 22.86
C TYR A 236 -20.29 5.39 23.84
N ASP A 237 -20.29 4.09 23.68
CA ASP A 237 -19.49 3.18 24.51
C ASP A 237 -18.04 3.14 23.97
N ALA A 238 -17.11 3.73 24.68
CA ALA A 238 -15.69 3.76 24.33
C ALA A 238 -15.06 2.37 24.33
N GLU A 239 -15.49 1.45 25.22
CA GLU A 239 -14.95 0.09 25.24
C GLU A 239 -15.49 -0.73 24.07
N ALA A 240 -16.74 -0.54 23.68
CA ALA A 240 -17.28 -1.15 22.48
C ALA A 240 -16.53 -0.71 21.21
N VAL A 241 -16.09 0.55 21.14
CA VAL A 241 -15.26 1.04 20.03
C VAL A 241 -13.92 0.28 20.00
N LYS A 242 -13.20 0.23 21.11
CA LYS A 242 -11.90 -0.49 21.16
C LYS A 242 -12.05 -1.96 20.85
N GLU A 243 -13.10 -2.58 21.34
CA GLU A 243 -13.41 -3.98 21.07
C GLU A 243 -13.71 -4.23 19.57
N ALA A 244 -14.37 -3.29 18.90
CA ALA A 244 -14.57 -3.38 17.45
C ALA A 244 -13.24 -3.42 16.68
N TYR A 245 -12.23 -2.65 17.09
CA TYR A 245 -10.89 -2.71 16.50
C TYR A 245 -10.18 -4.02 16.81
N ARG A 246 -10.23 -4.51 18.06
CA ARG A 246 -9.65 -5.82 18.45
C ARG A 246 -10.23 -6.93 17.61
N GLN A 247 -11.56 -7.03 17.51
CA GLN A 247 -12.26 -8.06 16.76
C GLN A 247 -11.98 -7.98 15.25
N TYR A 248 -11.98 -6.77 14.69
CA TYR A 248 -11.75 -6.59 13.26
C TYR A 248 -10.36 -7.08 12.83
N TYR A 249 -9.33 -6.79 13.64
CA TYR A 249 -7.94 -7.11 13.31
C TYR A 249 -7.40 -8.37 13.98
N GLN A 250 -8.20 -9.13 14.73
CA GLN A 250 -7.74 -10.32 15.46
C GLN A 250 -7.07 -11.39 14.58
N HIS A 251 -7.45 -11.46 13.31
CA HIS A 251 -6.93 -12.43 12.33
C HIS A 251 -6.15 -11.77 11.19
N ALA A 252 -5.90 -10.48 11.26
CA ALA A 252 -5.10 -9.78 10.27
C ALA A 252 -3.62 -10.11 10.45
N ALA A 253 -2.96 -10.54 9.37
CA ALA A 253 -1.55 -10.96 9.45
C ALA A 253 -0.59 -9.82 9.78
N PHE A 254 -0.90 -8.60 9.35
CA PHE A 254 0.01 -7.45 9.44
C PHE A 254 -0.59 -6.19 10.06
N THR A 255 -1.89 -6.15 10.30
CA THR A 255 -2.55 -5.00 10.92
C THR A 255 -2.91 -5.30 12.36
N HIS A 256 -2.43 -4.47 13.27
CA HIS A 256 -2.59 -4.68 14.70
C HIS A 256 -3.21 -3.46 15.37
N TYR A 257 -4.29 -3.67 16.13
CA TYR A 257 -4.78 -2.69 17.09
C TYR A 257 -3.86 -2.67 18.32
N VAL A 258 -3.48 -1.49 18.79
CA VAL A 258 -2.53 -1.28 19.87
C VAL A 258 -3.16 -0.37 20.94
N GLU A 259 -3.15 -0.82 22.19
CA GLU A 259 -3.71 -0.08 23.34
C GLU A 259 -2.91 1.17 23.74
N LYS A 260 -1.64 1.25 23.34
CA LYS A 260 -0.74 2.36 23.63
C LYS A 260 -0.52 3.20 22.38
N GLY A 261 -0.11 4.46 22.60
CA GLY A 261 0.29 5.33 21.51
C GLY A 261 1.37 4.70 20.61
N ILE A 262 1.28 4.97 19.33
CA ILE A 262 2.10 4.39 18.26
C ILE A 262 2.94 5.46 17.57
N ASP A 263 4.04 5.04 16.95
CA ASP A 263 4.92 5.88 16.13
C ASP A 263 5.43 5.16 14.88
N MET A 264 6.02 5.90 13.95
CA MET A 264 6.50 5.36 12.68
C MET A 264 7.69 4.40 12.81
N LYS A 265 8.55 4.55 13.81
CA LYS A 265 9.73 3.68 13.97
C LYS A 265 9.35 2.22 14.24
N GLN A 266 8.13 1.99 14.75
CA GLN A 266 7.60 0.65 15.00
C GLN A 266 7.25 -0.12 13.71
N VAL A 267 7.07 0.58 12.58
CA VAL A 267 6.58 -0.01 11.31
C VAL A 267 7.51 0.19 10.12
N VAL A 268 8.35 1.22 10.12
CA VAL A 268 9.28 1.48 9.00
C VAL A 268 10.17 0.26 8.74
N ASN A 269 10.35 -0.09 7.46
CA ASN A 269 10.98 -1.31 6.95
C ASN A 269 10.20 -2.62 7.22
N THR A 270 8.92 -2.55 7.59
CA THR A 270 8.08 -3.76 7.77
C THR A 270 6.79 -3.67 6.99
N ASN A 271 6.13 -4.82 6.78
CA ASN A 271 4.76 -4.87 6.24
C ASN A 271 3.68 -4.65 7.32
N LYS A 272 4.06 -4.18 8.51
CA LYS A 272 3.11 -3.94 9.60
C LYS A 272 2.33 -2.64 9.40
N ALA A 273 1.08 -2.68 9.85
CA ALA A 273 0.26 -1.52 10.14
C ALA A 273 -0.10 -1.53 11.62
N LEU A 274 0.01 -0.40 12.29
CA LEU A 274 -0.47 -0.23 13.65
C LEU A 274 -1.59 0.79 13.68
N VAL A 275 -2.64 0.49 14.46
CA VAL A 275 -3.79 1.37 14.66
C VAL A 275 -4.04 1.52 16.15
N HIS A 276 -4.28 2.74 16.59
CA HIS A 276 -4.62 3.10 17.97
C HIS A 276 -5.81 4.04 17.99
N VAL A 277 -6.64 3.97 19.02
CA VAL A 277 -7.83 4.82 19.19
C VAL A 277 -7.85 5.42 20.59
N ASP A 278 -7.85 6.74 20.66
CA ASP A 278 -8.19 7.51 21.84
C ASP A 278 -9.65 7.95 21.78
N CYS A 279 -10.38 7.73 22.85
CA CYS A 279 -11.79 8.05 22.97
C CYS A 279 -12.00 9.31 23.83
N PHE A 280 -12.74 10.28 23.31
CA PHE A 280 -13.12 11.52 23.98
C PHE A 280 -14.66 11.62 24.04
N GLU A 281 -15.19 12.65 24.69
CA GLU A 281 -16.64 12.78 24.97
C GLU A 281 -17.52 12.60 23.73
N ASP A 282 -17.18 13.26 22.62
CA ASP A 282 -17.98 13.29 21.38
C ASP A 282 -17.18 12.90 20.13
N LYS A 283 -15.94 12.42 20.30
CA LYS A 283 -15.07 12.11 19.17
C LYS A 283 -14.02 11.05 19.48
N LEU A 284 -13.53 10.44 18.42
CA LEU A 284 -12.37 9.55 18.42
C LEU A 284 -11.20 10.25 17.76
N LEU A 285 -10.01 10.10 18.32
CA LEU A 285 -8.76 10.32 17.63
C LEU A 285 -8.16 8.97 17.28
N ILE A 286 -8.14 8.65 15.99
CA ILE A 286 -7.57 7.42 15.48
C ILE A 286 -6.18 7.73 14.94
N THR A 287 -5.19 6.98 15.36
CA THR A 287 -3.83 7.04 14.82
C THR A 287 -3.56 5.77 14.03
N SER A 288 -3.06 5.92 12.80
CA SER A 288 -2.66 4.80 11.94
C SER A 288 -1.28 5.05 11.37
N THR A 289 -0.42 4.03 11.35
CA THR A 289 0.95 4.16 10.83
C THR A 289 1.38 2.93 10.05
N ILE A 290 2.08 3.16 8.93
CA ILE A 290 2.64 2.12 8.04
C ILE A 290 3.97 2.59 7.44
N ASP A 291 4.71 1.67 6.85
CA ASP A 291 5.75 2.02 5.87
C ASP A 291 5.10 2.24 4.48
N ASN A 292 5.32 3.41 3.88
CA ASN A 292 4.70 3.79 2.61
C ASN A 292 5.15 2.95 1.40
N LEU A 293 6.32 2.34 1.45
CA LEU A 293 6.86 1.47 0.39
C LEU A 293 6.59 -0.02 0.65
N LEU A 294 6.27 -0.43 1.89
CA LEU A 294 5.97 -1.81 2.23
C LEU A 294 4.47 -2.05 2.38
N LYS A 295 3.88 -1.91 3.55
CA LYS A 295 2.43 -2.07 3.71
C LYS A 295 1.65 -1.07 2.84
N GLY A 296 2.24 0.08 2.54
CA GLY A 296 1.67 1.07 1.62
C GLY A 296 1.84 0.76 0.12
N ALA A 297 2.68 -0.23 -0.26
CA ALA A 297 2.97 -0.53 -1.66
C ALA A 297 3.46 -1.99 -1.85
N SER A 298 4.78 -2.21 -1.93
CA SER A 298 5.38 -3.47 -2.40
C SER A 298 5.19 -4.62 -1.43
N GLY A 299 5.23 -4.38 -0.13
CA GLY A 299 4.97 -5.42 0.87
C GLY A 299 3.52 -5.93 0.81
N GLN A 300 2.55 -5.02 0.67
CA GLN A 300 1.15 -5.38 0.45
C GLN A 300 0.94 -6.10 -0.88
N ALA A 301 1.67 -5.72 -1.93
CA ALA A 301 1.61 -6.40 -3.22
C ALA A 301 2.12 -7.85 -3.12
N VAL A 302 3.19 -8.12 -2.35
CA VAL A 302 3.66 -9.48 -2.06
C VAL A 302 2.65 -10.23 -1.17
N GLN A 303 2.05 -9.59 -0.17
CA GLN A 303 0.96 -10.17 0.63
C GLN A 303 -0.22 -10.59 -0.25
N ASN A 304 -0.59 -9.76 -1.24
CA ASN A 304 -1.62 -10.08 -2.22
C ASN A 304 -1.22 -11.28 -3.09
N MET A 305 0.01 -11.34 -3.58
CA MET A 305 0.52 -12.50 -4.32
C MET A 305 0.40 -13.78 -3.47
N ASN A 306 0.84 -13.76 -2.23
CA ASN A 306 0.74 -14.91 -1.34
C ASN A 306 -0.70 -15.42 -1.23
N LEU A 307 -1.66 -14.51 -1.06
CA LEU A 307 -3.09 -14.86 -1.04
C LEU A 307 -3.57 -15.42 -2.38
N MET A 308 -3.21 -14.80 -3.51
CA MET A 308 -3.62 -15.23 -4.86
C MET A 308 -3.11 -16.64 -5.22
N PHE A 309 -2.01 -17.08 -4.63
CA PHE A 309 -1.41 -18.40 -4.87
C PHE A 309 -1.60 -19.37 -3.70
N GLY A 310 -2.36 -19.01 -2.67
CA GLY A 310 -2.65 -19.88 -1.52
C GLY A 310 -1.43 -20.20 -0.66
N LEU A 311 -0.42 -19.32 -0.64
CA LEU A 311 0.74 -19.42 0.23
C LEU A 311 0.43 -18.91 1.65
N ASP A 312 1.37 -19.13 2.59
CA ASP A 312 1.35 -18.40 3.88
C ASP A 312 1.39 -16.89 3.60
N GLU A 313 0.36 -16.19 4.04
CA GLU A 313 0.19 -14.75 3.84
C GLU A 313 1.42 -13.94 4.29
N THR A 314 2.20 -14.47 5.24
CA THR A 314 3.38 -13.83 5.81
C THR A 314 4.71 -14.23 5.14
N ALA A 315 4.69 -15.15 4.17
CA ALA A 315 5.91 -15.62 3.50
C ALA A 315 6.68 -14.45 2.88
N GLY A 316 7.99 -14.41 3.07
CA GLY A 316 8.87 -13.33 2.61
C GLY A 316 8.72 -11.98 3.33
N LEU A 317 7.72 -11.80 4.22
CA LEU A 317 7.34 -10.52 4.80
C LEU A 317 7.63 -10.37 6.31
N LYS A 318 8.31 -11.34 6.94
CA LYS A 318 8.68 -11.28 8.37
C LYS A 318 9.86 -10.33 8.63
N LEU A 319 9.73 -9.10 8.15
CA LEU A 319 10.74 -8.05 8.25
C LEU A 319 10.73 -7.40 9.65
N LYS A 320 11.87 -6.81 10.04
CA LYS A 320 12.03 -6.13 11.33
C LYS A 320 12.15 -4.62 11.14
N PRO A 321 11.53 -3.81 12.01
CA PRO A 321 11.70 -2.37 11.98
C PRO A 321 13.12 -1.99 12.40
N SER A 322 13.55 -0.81 11.94
CA SER A 322 14.72 -0.15 12.50
C SER A 322 14.26 0.64 13.71
N ALA A 323 14.63 0.19 14.90
CA ALA A 323 14.13 0.77 16.16
C ALA A 323 14.70 2.16 16.47
N PHE A 324 15.80 2.59 15.82
CA PHE A 324 16.49 3.85 16.10
C PHE A 324 16.85 4.59 14.82
#